data_0ce9cb0968a00bcfa4fbb0ebb046bf2c
#
_entry.id   0ce9cb0968a00bcfa4fbb0ebb046bf2c
#
_cell.length_a   1.000
_cell.length_b   1.000
_cell.length_c   1.000
_cell.angle_alpha   90.00
_cell.angle_beta   90.00
_cell.angle_gamma   90.00
#
_symmetry.space_group_name_H-M   'P 1'
#
loop_
_entity.id
_entity.type
_entity.pdbx_description
1 polymer ?
#
loop_
_entity_poly.entity_id
_entity_poly.type
_entity_poly.pdbx_seq_one_letter_code
_entity_poly.pdbx_strand_id
1 'polypeptide(L)'
;MGLQVPETTAERIKTRSGGLFATGMDDRDMIEVGGETGDWERDRRTVSRTELIGIMRPRVEEILEEVRAHLDAAGFDHLPSQQIVLTGGSSQIPGLDGLASRILGQQVRLGRPLRIHRLPQAYSGPSSASLVGLSLFAAHPQDEWWDFEIPVERYPTRSLKRAVRWFKENW
;
A
#
# COMPACT_ATOMS: atom_id res chain seq x y z
N MET A 1 0.25 22.21 3.83
CA MET A 1 0.85 23.08 2.80
C MET A 1 1.82 22.25 2.00
N GLY A 2 1.69 22.17 0.67
CA GLY A 2 2.54 21.30 -0.16
C GLY A 2 3.70 22.07 -0.77
N LEU A 3 4.53 21.41 -1.58
CA LEU A 3 5.71 22.01 -2.23
C LEU A 3 5.37 23.08 -3.29
N GLN A 4 4.09 23.26 -3.64
CA GLN A 4 3.66 24.19 -4.69
C GLN A 4 4.39 23.98 -6.03
N VAL A 5 4.37 22.74 -6.49
CA VAL A 5 4.95 22.31 -7.78
C VAL A 5 3.88 21.62 -8.63
N PRO A 6 4.05 21.57 -9.97
CA PRO A 6 3.19 20.80 -10.84
C PRO A 6 3.13 19.32 -10.41
N GLU A 7 1.98 18.69 -10.64
CA GLU A 7 1.73 17.29 -10.25
C GLU A 7 2.81 16.33 -10.80
N THR A 8 3.22 16.50 -12.03
CA THR A 8 4.27 15.71 -12.66
C THR A 8 5.62 15.81 -11.93
N THR A 9 5.94 17.01 -11.45
CA THR A 9 7.15 17.25 -10.65
C THR A 9 7.01 16.65 -9.26
N ALA A 10 5.83 16.80 -8.63
CA ALA A 10 5.55 16.19 -7.33
C ALA A 10 5.66 14.67 -7.38
N GLU A 11 5.10 14.03 -8.41
CA GLU A 11 5.18 12.58 -8.60
C GLU A 11 6.62 12.10 -8.81
N ARG A 12 7.40 12.84 -9.59
CA ARG A 12 8.82 12.54 -9.78
C ARG A 12 9.62 12.65 -8.48
N ILE A 13 9.37 13.68 -7.67
CA ILE A 13 10.04 13.87 -6.38
C ILE A 13 9.62 12.75 -5.41
N LYS A 14 8.34 12.46 -5.33
CA LYS A 14 7.79 11.39 -4.49
C LYS A 14 8.43 10.04 -4.79
N THR A 15 8.52 9.68 -6.08
CA THR A 15 9.06 8.38 -6.48
C THR A 15 10.56 8.26 -6.32
N ARG A 16 11.29 9.37 -6.51
CA ARG A 16 12.76 9.36 -6.48
C ARG A 16 13.35 9.59 -5.09
N SER A 17 12.74 10.47 -4.32
CA SER A 17 13.30 10.98 -3.06
C SER A 17 12.35 10.84 -1.87
N GLY A 18 11.14 10.34 -2.09
CA GLY A 18 10.13 10.20 -1.05
C GLY A 18 10.54 9.22 0.05
N GLY A 19 9.99 9.43 1.24
CA GLY A 19 10.15 8.59 2.41
C GLY A 19 9.21 9.06 3.52
N LEU A 20 9.07 8.25 4.58
CA LEU A 20 8.15 8.55 5.68
C LEU A 20 8.84 8.65 7.05
N PHE A 21 10.12 8.32 7.11
CA PHE A 21 10.93 8.45 8.33
C PHE A 21 12.21 9.20 8.01
N ALA A 22 12.46 10.27 8.77
CA ALA A 22 13.70 11.03 8.67
C ALA A 22 14.81 10.31 9.42
N THR A 23 16.00 10.37 8.84
CA THR A 23 17.26 9.97 9.47
C THR A 23 18.09 11.22 9.75
N GLY A 24 19.10 11.13 10.60
CA GLY A 24 19.94 12.29 10.92
C GLY A 24 20.78 12.85 9.75
N MET A 25 20.74 12.21 8.58
CA MET A 25 21.42 12.66 7.36
C MET A 25 20.49 13.38 6.37
N ASP A 26 19.17 13.24 6.52
CA ASP A 26 18.18 13.76 5.57
C ASP A 26 18.11 15.29 5.56
N ASP A 27 18.56 15.97 6.61
CA ASP A 27 18.67 17.44 6.64
C ASP A 27 19.71 17.99 5.65
N ARG A 28 20.70 17.16 5.31
CA ARG A 28 21.79 17.51 4.38
C ARG A 28 21.50 17.07 2.96
N ASP A 29 20.53 16.19 2.77
CA ASP A 29 20.09 15.69 1.46
C ASP A 29 19.15 16.71 0.84
N MET A 30 19.69 17.53 -0.06
CA MET A 30 18.97 18.61 -0.72
C MET A 30 18.42 18.15 -2.06
N ILE A 31 17.11 18.28 -2.21
CA ILE A 31 16.36 17.87 -3.38
C ILE A 31 16.04 19.11 -4.22
N GLU A 32 16.42 19.08 -5.48
CA GLU A 32 16.05 20.15 -6.42
C GLU A 32 14.57 20.06 -6.78
N VAL A 33 13.87 21.15 -6.53
CA VAL A 33 12.45 21.34 -6.82
C VAL A 33 12.34 22.42 -7.89
N GLY A 34 12.01 22.05 -9.12
CA GLY A 34 11.81 23.02 -10.21
C GLY A 34 10.49 23.75 -10.06
N GLY A 35 10.46 25.02 -10.45
CA GLY A 35 9.29 25.88 -10.38
C GLY A 35 8.26 25.64 -11.48
N GLU A 36 7.12 26.34 -11.36
CA GLU A 36 5.93 26.19 -12.21
C GLU A 36 6.09 26.76 -13.62
N THR A 37 7.03 27.66 -13.85
CA THR A 37 7.02 28.53 -15.05
C THR A 37 7.85 28.01 -16.22
N GLY A 38 8.52 26.86 -16.07
CA GLY A 38 9.38 26.31 -17.13
C GLY A 38 10.72 27.04 -17.31
N ASP A 39 10.95 28.11 -16.58
CA ASP A 39 12.23 28.80 -16.53
C ASP A 39 13.11 28.21 -15.41
N TRP A 40 13.78 27.13 -15.75
CA TRP A 40 14.56 26.30 -14.84
C TRP A 40 15.66 27.08 -14.07
N GLU A 41 16.14 28.17 -14.61
CA GLU A 41 17.21 28.96 -13.97
C GLU A 41 16.69 29.93 -12.92
N ARG A 42 15.47 30.44 -13.06
CA ARG A 42 14.88 31.41 -12.13
C ARG A 42 14.13 30.78 -10.97
N ASP A 43 13.60 29.55 -11.17
CA ASP A 43 12.73 28.88 -10.21
C ASP A 43 13.41 27.70 -9.48
N ARG A 44 14.73 27.59 -9.57
CA ARG A 44 15.49 26.60 -8.82
C ARG A 44 15.36 26.89 -7.34
N ARG A 45 14.65 26.04 -6.65
CA ARG A 45 14.70 25.96 -5.18
C ARG A 45 15.08 24.55 -4.76
N THR A 46 15.69 24.45 -3.61
CA THR A 46 16.01 23.18 -2.98
C THR A 46 15.22 23.05 -1.70
N VAL A 47 14.77 21.84 -1.40
CA VAL A 47 14.17 21.49 -0.12
C VAL A 47 14.98 20.35 0.49
N SER A 48 15.08 20.31 1.80
CA SER A 48 15.71 19.16 2.44
C SER A 48 14.80 17.94 2.35
N ARG A 49 15.39 16.75 2.38
CA ARG A 49 14.61 15.51 2.44
C ARG A 49 13.75 15.45 3.69
N THR A 50 14.21 15.99 4.81
CA THR A 50 13.42 16.11 6.05
C THR A 50 12.16 16.95 5.82
N GLU A 51 12.25 18.06 5.10
CA GLU A 51 11.09 18.88 4.76
C GLU A 51 10.09 18.11 3.87
N LEU A 52 10.59 17.39 2.87
CA LEU A 52 9.75 16.53 2.02
C LEU A 52 9.03 15.47 2.85
N ILE A 53 9.72 14.80 3.75
CA ILE A 53 9.14 13.80 4.67
C ILE A 53 8.08 14.46 5.56
N GLY A 54 8.36 15.67 6.08
CA GLY A 54 7.42 16.44 6.88
C GLY A 54 6.10 16.77 6.16
N ILE A 55 6.14 16.86 4.82
CA ILE A 55 4.94 17.07 3.99
C ILE A 55 4.25 15.73 3.68
N MET A 56 5.01 14.71 3.33
CA MET A 56 4.47 13.43 2.87
C MET A 56 3.86 12.61 4.01
N ARG A 57 4.55 12.53 5.13
CA ARG A 57 4.16 11.66 6.24
C ARG A 57 2.78 11.99 6.80
N PRO A 58 2.42 13.24 7.16
CA PRO A 58 1.10 13.55 7.68
C PRO A 58 -0.02 13.16 6.70
N ARG A 59 0.23 13.34 5.41
CA ARG A 59 -0.77 12.97 4.39
C ARG A 59 -0.95 11.46 4.26
N VAL A 60 0.10 10.70 4.40
CA VAL A 60 0.02 9.23 4.41
C VAL A 60 -0.64 8.74 5.70
N GLU A 61 -0.34 9.36 6.85
CA GLU A 61 -0.99 9.06 8.13
C GLU A 61 -2.50 9.29 8.02
N GLU A 62 -2.94 10.42 7.51
CA GLU A 62 -4.37 10.73 7.28
C GLU A 62 -5.06 9.67 6.40
N ILE A 63 -4.44 9.28 5.28
CA ILE A 63 -4.98 8.24 4.40
C ILE A 63 -5.10 6.90 5.13
N LEU A 64 -4.09 6.51 5.90
CA LEU A 64 -4.10 5.24 6.63
C LEU A 64 -5.11 5.23 7.78
N GLU A 65 -5.31 6.37 8.44
CA GLU A 65 -6.35 6.52 9.47
C GLU A 65 -7.75 6.41 8.88
N GLU A 66 -7.98 6.99 7.70
CA GLU A 66 -9.24 6.83 6.97
C GLU A 66 -9.49 5.38 6.56
N VAL A 67 -8.46 4.71 6.02
CA VAL A 67 -8.52 3.26 5.71
C VAL A 67 -8.84 2.45 6.97
N ARG A 68 -8.20 2.75 8.09
CA ARG A 68 -8.50 2.10 9.37
C ARG A 68 -9.96 2.28 9.77
N ALA A 69 -10.47 3.51 9.72
CA ALA A 69 -11.87 3.78 10.07
C ALA A 69 -12.85 2.97 9.19
N HIS A 70 -12.56 2.83 7.90
CA HIS A 70 -13.37 1.99 7.01
C HIS A 70 -13.26 0.50 7.33
N LEU A 71 -12.09 0.01 7.67
CA LEU A 71 -11.88 -1.39 8.07
C LEU A 71 -12.62 -1.69 9.38
N ASP A 72 -12.51 -0.82 10.37
CA ASP A 72 -13.19 -0.95 11.66
C ASP A 72 -14.72 -0.95 11.47
N ALA A 73 -15.25 -0.03 10.64
CA ALA A 73 -16.67 0.03 10.31
C ALA A 73 -17.17 -1.23 9.57
N ALA A 74 -16.31 -1.90 8.83
CA ALA A 74 -16.60 -3.16 8.15
C ALA A 74 -16.38 -4.40 9.04
N GLY A 75 -15.97 -4.24 10.30
CA GLY A 75 -15.79 -5.32 11.26
C GLY A 75 -14.48 -6.10 11.11
N PHE A 76 -13.48 -5.51 10.45
CA PHE A 76 -12.17 -6.14 10.29
C PHE A 76 -11.25 -6.02 11.51
N ASP A 77 -11.60 -5.23 12.51
CA ASP A 77 -10.82 -5.00 13.74
C ASP A 77 -10.72 -6.25 14.66
N HIS A 78 -11.65 -7.18 14.51
CA HIS A 78 -11.80 -8.33 15.39
C HIS A 78 -11.15 -9.63 14.90
N LEU A 79 -10.43 -9.61 13.79
CA LEU A 79 -9.85 -10.82 13.20
C LEU A 79 -8.36 -10.97 13.54
N PRO A 80 -7.98 -11.77 14.53
CA PRO A 80 -6.63 -11.80 15.11
C PRO A 80 -5.55 -12.40 14.20
N SER A 81 -5.93 -12.95 13.04
CA SER A 81 -5.01 -13.58 12.09
C SER A 81 -4.91 -12.87 10.75
N GLN A 82 -5.44 -11.66 10.65
CA GLN A 82 -5.43 -10.92 9.38
C GLN A 82 -4.07 -10.33 9.07
N GLN A 83 -3.70 -10.45 7.80
CA GLN A 83 -2.56 -9.77 7.23
C GLN A 83 -3.04 -8.75 6.21
N ILE A 84 -2.54 -7.53 6.33
CA ILE A 84 -2.80 -6.48 5.35
C ILE A 84 -1.73 -6.56 4.26
N VAL A 85 -2.17 -6.52 3.02
CA VAL A 85 -1.28 -6.55 1.86
C VAL A 85 -1.35 -5.21 1.15
N LEU A 86 -0.25 -4.47 1.16
CA LEU A 86 -0.10 -3.25 0.37
C LEU A 86 0.47 -3.59 -1.00
N THR A 87 -0.12 -3.04 -2.04
CA THR A 87 0.35 -3.20 -3.41
C THR A 87 0.19 -1.92 -4.22
N GLY A 88 0.67 -1.91 -5.45
CA GLY A 88 0.70 -0.70 -6.28
C GLY A 88 1.99 0.10 -6.14
N GLY A 89 2.16 1.13 -6.96
CA GLY A 89 3.40 1.93 -7.01
C GLY A 89 3.74 2.60 -5.68
N SER A 90 2.77 3.26 -5.06
CA SER A 90 2.96 3.97 -3.79
C SER A 90 3.27 3.06 -2.60
N SER A 91 2.97 1.77 -2.69
CA SER A 91 3.33 0.81 -1.63
C SER A 91 4.84 0.67 -1.42
N GLN A 92 5.64 1.13 -2.40
CA GLN A 92 7.09 1.08 -2.37
C GLN A 92 7.74 2.31 -1.72
N ILE A 93 6.95 3.27 -1.23
CA ILE A 93 7.50 4.41 -0.47
C ILE A 93 8.23 3.88 0.76
N PRO A 94 9.53 4.23 0.94
CA PRO A 94 10.30 3.77 2.09
C PRO A 94 9.62 4.10 3.43
N GLY A 95 9.40 3.06 4.24
CA GLY A 95 8.78 3.17 5.56
C GLY A 95 7.26 3.09 5.59
N LEU A 96 6.59 2.91 4.42
CA LEU A 96 5.13 2.81 4.39
C LEU A 96 4.61 1.56 5.10
N ASP A 97 5.28 0.44 4.95
CA ASP A 97 4.96 -0.82 5.61
C ASP A 97 4.97 -0.69 7.15
N GLY A 98 6.00 -0.10 7.70
CA GLY A 98 6.11 0.16 9.13
C GLY A 98 5.08 1.15 9.65
N LEU A 99 4.81 2.24 8.90
CA LEU A 99 3.81 3.23 9.25
C LEU A 99 2.40 2.63 9.20
N ALA A 100 2.10 1.87 8.16
CA ALA A 100 0.82 1.20 7.99
C ALA A 100 0.60 0.14 9.10
N SER A 101 1.61 -0.66 9.44
CA SER A 101 1.51 -1.63 10.54
C SER A 101 1.18 -0.96 11.86
N ARG A 102 1.76 0.21 12.13
CA ARG A 102 1.52 0.96 13.36
C ARG A 102 0.10 1.55 13.43
N ILE A 103 -0.39 2.11 12.32
CA ILE A 103 -1.70 2.77 12.29
C ILE A 103 -2.83 1.73 12.21
N LEU A 104 -2.68 0.73 11.37
CA LEU A 104 -3.70 -0.28 11.16
C LEU A 104 -3.71 -1.38 12.25
N GLY A 105 -2.69 -1.42 13.11
CA GLY A 105 -2.62 -2.38 14.21
C GLY A 105 -2.46 -3.84 13.77
N GLN A 106 -2.05 -4.10 12.52
CA GLN A 106 -1.96 -5.40 11.88
C GLN A 106 -0.60 -5.62 11.23
N GLN A 107 -0.24 -6.87 10.97
CA GLN A 107 0.94 -7.17 10.16
C GLN A 107 0.71 -6.76 8.71
N VAL A 108 1.59 -5.92 8.21
CA VAL A 108 1.55 -5.42 6.82
C VAL A 108 2.69 -6.04 6.02
N ARG A 109 2.38 -6.50 4.82
CA ARG A 109 3.39 -6.95 3.86
C ARG A 109 3.18 -6.31 2.48
N LEU A 110 4.25 -6.20 1.71
CA LEU A 110 4.16 -5.77 0.33
C LEU A 110 3.71 -6.93 -0.57
N GLY A 111 2.62 -6.69 -1.31
CA GLY A 111 2.11 -7.61 -2.32
C GLY A 111 2.85 -7.46 -3.64
N ARG A 112 3.00 -8.57 -4.33
CA ARG A 112 3.55 -8.63 -5.69
C ARG A 112 2.59 -9.44 -6.55
N PRO A 113 2.62 -9.28 -7.89
CA PRO A 113 1.87 -10.15 -8.79
C PRO A 113 2.20 -11.62 -8.52
N LEU A 114 1.22 -12.48 -8.76
CA LEU A 114 1.44 -13.93 -8.73
C LEU A 114 2.59 -14.29 -9.68
N ARG A 115 3.30 -15.36 -9.35
CA ARG A 115 4.35 -15.90 -10.22
C ARG A 115 3.73 -16.45 -11.50
N ILE A 116 3.73 -15.65 -12.55
CA ILE A 116 3.28 -16.06 -13.88
C ILE A 116 4.51 -16.51 -14.66
N HIS A 117 4.40 -17.68 -15.27
CA HIS A 117 5.48 -18.21 -16.11
C HIS A 117 5.76 -17.23 -17.27
N ARG A 118 7.03 -16.85 -17.43
CA ARG A 118 7.50 -15.88 -18.45
C ARG A 118 7.07 -14.42 -18.24
N LEU A 119 6.56 -14.03 -17.07
CA LEU A 119 6.38 -12.62 -16.77
C LEU A 119 7.77 -11.94 -16.71
N PRO A 120 8.02 -10.90 -17.53
CA PRO A 120 9.28 -10.17 -17.46
C PRO A 120 9.51 -9.60 -16.06
N GLN A 121 10.75 -9.64 -15.60
CA GLN A 121 11.11 -9.18 -14.25
C GLN A 121 10.69 -7.74 -13.97
N ALA A 122 10.67 -6.89 -14.99
CA ALA A 122 10.20 -5.51 -14.88
C ALA A 122 8.75 -5.37 -14.38
N TYR A 123 7.91 -6.39 -14.59
CA TYR A 123 6.51 -6.41 -14.19
C TYR A 123 6.24 -7.28 -12.95
N SER A 124 7.26 -7.78 -12.28
CA SER A 124 7.13 -8.63 -11.09
C SER A 124 7.02 -7.85 -9.78
N GLY A 125 7.12 -6.52 -9.83
CA GLY A 125 7.05 -5.65 -8.66
C GLY A 125 5.62 -5.27 -8.25
N PRO A 126 5.45 -4.69 -7.05
CA PRO A 126 4.16 -4.24 -6.55
C PRO A 126 3.45 -3.24 -7.48
N SER A 127 4.20 -2.39 -8.18
CA SER A 127 3.66 -1.39 -9.13
C SER A 127 2.89 -1.99 -10.29
N SER A 128 3.19 -3.23 -10.66
CA SER A 128 2.55 -3.91 -11.78
C SER A 128 1.41 -4.84 -11.38
N ALA A 129 1.08 -4.92 -10.08
CA ALA A 129 0.09 -5.89 -9.58
C ALA A 129 -1.29 -5.69 -10.22
N SER A 130 -1.75 -4.44 -10.33
CA SER A 130 -3.05 -4.13 -10.95
C SER A 130 -3.06 -4.47 -12.46
N LEU A 131 -1.99 -4.14 -13.18
CA LEU A 131 -1.88 -4.46 -14.61
C LEU A 131 -1.90 -5.97 -14.84
N VAL A 132 -1.12 -6.71 -14.07
CA VAL A 132 -1.05 -8.17 -14.16
C VAL A 132 -2.39 -8.80 -13.76
N GLY A 133 -3.02 -8.32 -12.69
CA GLY A 133 -4.34 -8.79 -12.25
C GLY A 133 -5.42 -8.57 -13.31
N LEU A 134 -5.49 -7.39 -13.89
CA LEU A 134 -6.43 -7.07 -14.98
C LEU A 134 -6.18 -7.93 -16.23
N SER A 135 -4.91 -8.17 -16.57
CA SER A 135 -4.57 -9.02 -17.71
C SER A 135 -5.01 -10.47 -17.49
N LEU A 136 -4.83 -10.99 -16.28
CA LEU A 136 -5.31 -12.32 -15.90
C LEU A 136 -6.83 -12.40 -15.93
N PHE A 137 -7.50 -11.41 -15.36
CA PHE A 137 -8.97 -11.33 -15.38
C PHE A 137 -9.51 -11.28 -16.81
N ALA A 138 -8.88 -10.51 -17.70
CA ALA A 138 -9.27 -10.47 -19.12
C ALA A 138 -9.03 -11.79 -19.85
N ALA A 139 -7.97 -12.55 -19.48
CA ALA A 139 -7.67 -13.85 -20.06
C ALA A 139 -8.61 -14.97 -19.52
N HIS A 140 -9.09 -14.83 -18.30
CA HIS A 140 -9.91 -15.83 -17.59
C HIS A 140 -11.15 -15.18 -16.93
N PRO A 141 -12.09 -14.63 -17.69
CA PRO A 141 -13.16 -13.80 -17.14
C PRO A 141 -14.25 -14.57 -16.38
N GLN A 142 -14.20 -15.90 -16.36
CA GLN A 142 -15.29 -16.73 -15.84
C GLN A 142 -15.02 -17.36 -14.48
N ASP A 143 -13.79 -17.31 -13.99
CA ASP A 143 -13.41 -18.08 -12.81
C ASP A 143 -13.57 -17.31 -11.50
N GLU A 144 -14.01 -16.07 -11.55
CA GLU A 144 -14.03 -15.21 -10.39
C GLU A 144 -15.41 -14.59 -10.15
N TRP A 145 -16.31 -15.40 -9.60
CA TRP A 145 -17.41 -14.86 -8.82
C TRP A 145 -16.83 -14.35 -7.50
N TRP A 146 -16.43 -13.08 -7.48
CA TRP A 146 -16.14 -12.39 -6.24
C TRP A 146 -17.46 -12.16 -5.52
N ASP A 147 -17.82 -13.12 -4.72
CA ASP A 147 -18.87 -12.93 -3.73
C ASP A 147 -18.24 -12.06 -2.62
N PHE A 148 -18.33 -10.75 -2.83
CA PHE A 148 -17.95 -9.77 -1.81
C PHE A 148 -19.00 -9.70 -0.69
N GLU A 149 -19.89 -10.63 -0.57
CA GLU A 149 -20.54 -10.88 0.70
C GLU A 149 -19.41 -11.27 1.66
N ILE A 150 -18.90 -10.25 2.37
CA ILE A 150 -18.08 -10.48 3.56
C ILE A 150 -18.90 -11.47 4.36
N PRO A 151 -18.44 -12.72 4.56
CA PRO A 151 -19.15 -13.62 5.44
C PRO A 151 -19.18 -12.90 6.77
N VAL A 152 -20.33 -12.38 7.16
CA VAL A 152 -20.60 -12.09 8.55
C VAL A 152 -20.60 -13.45 9.20
N GLU A 153 -19.42 -14.02 9.38
CA GLU A 153 -19.23 -15.19 10.21
C GLU A 153 -19.67 -14.77 11.60
N ARG A 154 -20.97 -14.94 11.86
CA ARG A 154 -21.40 -15.28 13.18
C ARG A 154 -20.56 -16.50 13.52
N TYR A 155 -19.49 -16.32 14.30
CA TYR A 155 -18.68 -17.42 14.82
C TYR A 155 -19.65 -18.46 15.36
N PRO A 156 -19.81 -19.62 14.72
CA PRO A 156 -20.58 -20.68 15.31
C PRO A 156 -19.76 -21.10 16.51
N THR A 157 -20.28 -20.78 17.71
CA THR A 157 -19.82 -21.40 18.95
C THR A 157 -19.46 -22.84 18.62
N ARG A 158 -18.17 -23.17 18.75
CA ARG A 158 -17.50 -24.45 18.53
C ARG A 158 -18.49 -25.61 18.45
N SER A 159 -18.94 -25.95 17.30
CA SER A 159 -19.78 -27.14 17.10
C SER A 159 -18.84 -28.33 17.14
N LEU A 160 -18.81 -29.02 18.29
CA LEU A 160 -18.19 -30.35 18.48
C LEU A 160 -18.55 -31.31 17.33
N LYS A 161 -19.68 -31.11 16.68
CA LYS A 161 -20.14 -31.88 15.52
C LYS A 161 -19.21 -31.77 14.30
N ARG A 162 -18.48 -30.65 14.13
CA ARG A 162 -17.56 -30.46 13.00
C ARG A 162 -16.24 -31.18 13.23
N ALA A 163 -15.76 -31.19 14.47
CA ALA A 163 -14.58 -31.95 14.85
C ALA A 163 -14.82 -33.47 14.73
N VAL A 164 -15.99 -33.95 15.15
CA VAL A 164 -16.38 -35.36 15.05
C VAL A 164 -16.54 -35.79 13.57
N ARG A 165 -17.08 -34.92 12.70
CA ARG A 165 -17.19 -35.23 11.27
C ARG A 165 -15.80 -35.29 10.62
N TRP A 166 -14.92 -34.34 10.90
CA TRP A 166 -13.54 -34.34 10.41
C TRP A 166 -12.79 -35.61 10.81
N PHE A 167 -12.94 -36.06 12.07
CA PHE A 167 -12.34 -37.31 12.54
C PHE A 167 -12.89 -38.55 11.83
N LYS A 168 -14.19 -38.54 11.48
CA LYS A 168 -14.86 -39.68 10.84
C LYS A 168 -14.55 -39.79 9.34
N GLU A 169 -14.14 -38.69 8.70
CA GLU A 169 -13.80 -38.63 7.28
C GLU A 169 -12.28 -38.85 7.00
N ASN A 170 -11.44 -38.76 8.02
CA ASN A 170 -9.98 -38.89 7.89
C ASN A 170 -9.36 -40.05 8.68
N TRP A 171 -10.18 -40.91 9.25
CA TRP A 171 -9.83 -42.19 9.86
C TRP A 171 -10.88 -43.23 9.46
#